data_7b5e8a275b1455e066af4cc660044949
#
_entry.id   7b5e8a275b1455e066af4cc660044949
#
_cell.length_a   1.000
_cell.length_b   1.000
_cell.length_c   1.000
_cell.angle_alpha   90.00
_cell.angle_beta   90.00
_cell.angle_gamma   90.00
#
_symmetry.space_group_name_H-M   'P 1'
#
loop_
_entity.id
_entity.type
_entity.pdbx_description
1 polymer ?
#
loop_
_entity_poly.entity_id
_entity_poly.type
_entity_poly.pdbx_seq_one_letter_code
_entity_poly.pdbx_strand_id
1 'polypeptide(L)' 'LEQGERSLVLRQLIRRFGPIAPELHTQIEMLPVKPLEALGEALLDFQDLADLQQWLESSSSI' A
#
# COMPACT_ATOMS: atom_id res chain seq x y z
N LEU A 1 -1.96 4.54 16.60
CA LEU A 1 -1.29 5.65 15.99
C LEU A 1 -0.90 5.26 14.58
N GLU A 2 0.00 6.06 13.98
CA GLU A 2 0.36 5.85 12.58
C GLU A 2 0.91 4.47 12.30
N GLN A 3 1.71 3.96 13.21
CA GLN A 3 2.31 2.64 13.01
C GLN A 3 1.25 1.56 12.95
N GLY A 4 0.20 1.71 13.75
CA GLY A 4 -0.87 0.73 13.72
C GLY A 4 -1.57 0.66 12.39
N GLU A 5 -1.89 1.82 11.81
CA GLU A 5 -2.55 1.87 10.51
C GLU A 5 -1.63 1.33 9.41
N ARG A 6 -0.35 1.71 9.45
CA ARG A 6 0.60 1.24 8.45
C ARG A 6 0.75 -0.27 8.50
N SER A 7 0.88 -0.82 9.70
CA SER A 7 0.98 -2.25 9.85
C SER A 7 -0.27 -2.96 9.34
N LEU A 8 -1.44 -2.39 9.63
CA LEU A 8 -2.70 -2.99 9.20
C LEU A 8 -2.79 -3.02 7.67
N VAL A 9 -2.45 -1.91 7.03
CA VAL A 9 -2.49 -1.85 5.57
C VAL A 9 -1.55 -2.88 4.95
N LEU A 10 -0.32 -2.97 5.46
CA LEU A 10 0.64 -3.95 4.96
C LEU A 10 0.13 -5.36 5.17
N ARG A 11 -0.43 -5.64 6.33
CA ARG A 11 -0.95 -6.97 6.62
C ARG A 11 -2.09 -7.34 5.67
N GLN A 12 -2.99 -6.40 5.40
CA GLN A 12 -4.09 -6.65 4.49
C GLN A 12 -3.59 -6.92 3.08
N LEU A 13 -2.60 -6.17 2.63
CA LEU A 13 -2.02 -6.39 1.31
C LEU A 13 -1.40 -7.77 1.21
N ILE A 14 -0.66 -8.17 2.23
CA ILE A 14 -0.01 -9.48 2.22
C ILE A 14 -1.06 -10.59 2.22
N ARG A 15 -2.14 -10.41 2.97
CA ARG A 15 -3.18 -11.43 3.01
C ARG A 15 -3.90 -11.57 1.68
N ARG A 16 -4.08 -10.47 0.97
CA ARG A 16 -4.82 -10.51 -0.29
C ARG A 16 -3.96 -10.98 -1.45
N PHE A 17 -2.70 -10.57 -1.48
CA PHE A 17 -1.85 -10.78 -2.66
C PHE A 17 -0.65 -11.65 -2.38
N GLY A 18 -0.42 -12.04 -1.13
CA GLY A 18 0.74 -12.82 -0.77
C GLY A 18 1.94 -11.93 -0.49
N PRO A 19 3.12 -12.52 -0.45
CA PRO A 19 4.34 -11.75 -0.11
C PRO A 19 4.54 -10.60 -1.08
N ILE A 20 4.92 -9.45 -0.54
CA ILE A 20 5.14 -8.23 -1.31
C ILE A 20 6.63 -8.06 -1.52
N ALA A 21 7.02 -7.66 -2.74
CA ALA A 21 8.43 -7.41 -3.03
C ALA A 21 8.99 -6.36 -2.06
N PRO A 22 10.26 -6.50 -1.65
CA PRO A 22 10.85 -5.55 -0.70
C PRO A 22 10.75 -4.10 -1.18
N GLU A 23 10.83 -3.87 -2.48
CA GLU A 23 10.73 -2.52 -3.01
C GLU A 23 9.37 -1.91 -2.74
N LEU A 24 8.31 -2.69 -2.96
CA LEU A 24 6.96 -2.21 -2.69
C LEU A 24 6.75 -2.01 -1.19
N HIS A 25 7.25 -2.93 -0.40
CA HIS A 25 7.13 -2.83 1.05
C HIS A 25 7.76 -1.53 1.54
N THR A 26 8.96 -1.22 1.06
CA THR A 26 9.65 0.00 1.43
C THR A 26 8.86 1.23 1.01
N GLN A 27 8.32 1.23 -0.21
CA GLN A 27 7.54 2.37 -0.67
C GLN A 27 6.34 2.63 0.23
N ILE A 28 5.66 1.57 0.64
CA ILE A 28 4.50 1.72 1.52
C ILE A 28 4.92 2.25 2.88
N GLU A 29 6.05 1.76 3.39
CA GLU A 29 6.55 2.23 4.70
C GLU A 29 6.90 3.70 4.68
N MET A 30 7.29 4.22 3.52
CA MET A 30 7.68 5.62 3.41
C MET A 30 6.53 6.56 3.08
N LEU A 31 5.33 6.04 2.88
CA LEU A 31 4.18 6.89 2.57
C LEU A 31 3.81 7.77 3.76
N PRO A 32 3.52 9.05 3.52
CA PRO A 32 2.93 9.88 4.56
C PRO A 32 1.53 9.37 4.95
N VAL A 33 0.98 9.96 6.01
CA VAL A 33 -0.29 9.48 6.56
C VAL A 33 -1.43 9.56 5.54
N LYS A 34 -1.56 10.69 4.86
CA LYS A 34 -2.69 10.87 3.95
C LYS A 34 -2.67 9.89 2.78
N PRO A 35 -1.56 9.75 2.05
CA PRO A 35 -1.53 8.70 1.01
C PRO A 35 -1.71 7.31 1.58
N LEU A 36 -1.23 7.07 2.80
CA LEU A 36 -1.40 5.76 3.42
C LEU A 36 -2.88 5.46 3.67
N GLU A 37 -3.63 6.45 4.14
CA GLU A 37 -5.07 6.29 4.34
C GLU A 37 -5.77 6.03 3.02
N ALA A 38 -5.38 6.76 1.98
CA ALA A 38 -5.96 6.55 0.66
C ALA A 38 -5.66 5.15 0.15
N LEU A 39 -4.45 4.65 0.42
CA LEU A 39 -4.10 3.28 0.04
C LEU A 39 -4.98 2.27 0.77
N GLY A 40 -5.24 2.52 2.05
CA GLY A 40 -6.08 1.62 2.83
C GLY A 40 -7.48 1.49 2.25
N GLU A 41 -8.00 2.55 1.66
CA GLU A 41 -9.29 2.49 0.99
C GLU A 41 -9.17 1.90 -0.41
N ALA A 42 -8.13 2.28 -1.14
CA ALA A 42 -7.97 1.85 -2.52
C ALA A 42 -7.70 0.35 -2.62
N LEU A 43 -7.03 -0.21 -1.62
CA LEU A 43 -6.67 -1.63 -1.69
C LEU A 43 -7.89 -2.53 -1.78
N LEU A 44 -9.04 -2.05 -1.34
CA LEU A 44 -10.27 -2.83 -1.46
C LEU A 44 -10.69 -3.03 -2.91
N ASP A 45 -10.27 -2.13 -3.79
CA ASP A 45 -10.59 -2.21 -5.21
C ASP A 45 -9.50 -2.93 -6.01
N PHE A 46 -8.36 -3.20 -5.43
CA PHE A 46 -7.27 -3.86 -6.14
C PHE A 46 -7.61 -5.32 -6.38
N GLN A 47 -7.30 -5.80 -7.57
CA GLN A 47 -7.49 -7.20 -7.90
C GLN A 47 -6.18 -7.98 -7.84
N ASP A 48 -5.06 -7.31 -8.07
CA ASP A 48 -3.75 -7.96 -7.99
C ASP A 48 -2.68 -6.91 -7.69
N LEU A 49 -1.42 -7.38 -7.61
CA LEU A 49 -0.31 -6.50 -7.28
C LEU A 49 -0.05 -5.45 -8.34
N ALA A 50 -0.43 -5.71 -9.59
CA ALA A 50 -0.25 -4.72 -10.65
C ALA A 50 -1.05 -3.45 -10.32
N ASP A 51 -2.25 -3.62 -9.79
CA ASP A 51 -3.06 -2.47 -9.41
C ASP A 51 -2.37 -1.66 -8.30
N LEU A 52 -1.76 -2.34 -7.35
CA LEU A 52 -1.02 -1.66 -6.29
C LEU A 52 0.16 -0.89 -6.86
N GLN A 53 0.90 -1.51 -7.77
CA GLN A 53 2.05 -0.84 -8.37
C GLN A 53 1.62 0.41 -9.13
N GLN A 54 0.54 0.32 -9.89
CA GLN A 54 0.04 1.47 -10.63
C GLN A 54 -0.39 2.59 -9.70
N TRP A 55 -1.04 2.21 -8.61
CA TRP A 55 -1.49 3.19 -7.64
C TRP A 55 -0.31 3.94 -7.03
N LEU A 56 0.72 3.20 -6.66
CA LEU A 56 1.91 3.81 -6.06
C LEU A 56 2.63 4.73 -7.05
N GLU A 57 2.70 4.32 -8.31
CA GLU A 57 3.33 5.16 -9.33
C GLU A 57 2.56 6.45 -9.52
N SER A 58 1.23 6.36 -9.54
CA SER A 58 0.40 7.56 -9.67
C SER A 58 0.59 8.48 -8.46
N SER A 59 0.68 7.92 -7.27
CA SER A 59 0.82 8.72 -6.07
C SER A 59 2.15 9.44 -6.00
N SER A 60 3.19 8.83 -6.55
CA SER A 60 4.54 9.40 -6.44
C SER A 60 4.94 10.23 -7.64
N SER A 61 4.10 10.36 -8.64
CA SER A 61 4.45 11.05 -9.88
C SER A 61 4.03 12.52 -9.89
N ILE A 62 3.98 13.11 -8.75
CA ILE A 62 3.60 14.53 -8.65
C ILE A 62 4.78 15.43 -8.93
#